data_759d94cdd8b9db4495aef67c31dc39e4
#
_entry.id   759d94cdd8b9db4495aef67c31dc39e4
#
_cell.length_a   1.000
_cell.length_b   1.000
_cell.length_c   1.000
_cell.angle_alpha   90.00
_cell.angle_beta   90.00
_cell.angle_gamma   90.00
#
_symmetry.space_group_name_H-M   'P 1'
#
loop_
_entity.id
_entity.type
_entity.pdbx_description
1 polymer ?
#
loop_
_entity_poly.entity_id
_entity_poly.type
_entity_poly.pdbx_seq_one_letter_code
_entity_poly.pdbx_strand_id
1 'polypeptide(L)'
;SLGEASSFMINTNVSDSRQVTETTDDFESYGLTLALDTSLGNQSLSPYLMLSKTDYQDDADSFSLMGGIGGYFPVGDRNSFSYGYSYSDSWNNSNSTDTSAWETDSIGHGITLGHDFAFNEIISSSLGLGYSISEARVGTNDFETYDFNVRLNLAFPWAYISIGDALSFNDYMHVDTSITADRIRSDYVNAFDLMLTKALGDLIPFLDRSKSLYINLSYEKVVSEANIINYDYDAESVSISFSRSFHLNK
;
A
#
# COMPACT_ATOMS: atom_id res chain seq x y z
N SER A 1 32.23 -8.01 1.90
CA SER A 1 31.97 -6.57 1.95
C SER A 1 30.53 -6.34 1.50
N LEU A 2 29.72 -5.77 2.35
CA LEU A 2 28.44 -5.16 1.97
C LEU A 2 28.77 -4.11 0.89
N GLY A 3 27.96 -4.04 -0.19
CA GLY A 3 28.23 -3.22 -1.37
C GLY A 3 28.50 -1.75 -1.07
N GLU A 4 29.00 -1.04 -2.06
CA GLU A 4 29.51 0.33 -1.93
C GLU A 4 28.51 1.38 -1.45
N ALA A 5 27.22 1.06 -1.39
CA ALA A 5 26.16 1.90 -0.84
C ALA A 5 25.14 1.03 -0.07
N SER A 6 25.17 1.12 1.23
CA SER A 6 24.11 0.54 2.09
C SER A 6 23.56 1.63 2.99
N SER A 7 22.23 1.69 3.12
CA SER A 7 21.56 2.58 4.07
C SER A 7 20.70 1.76 5.01
N PHE A 8 20.70 2.14 6.27
CA PHE A 8 19.82 1.57 7.28
C PHE A 8 18.82 2.64 7.73
N MET A 9 17.54 2.29 7.72
CA MET A 9 16.46 3.17 8.13
C MET A 9 15.77 2.60 9.36
N ILE A 10 15.55 3.46 10.34
CA ILE A 10 14.65 3.21 11.46
C ILE A 10 13.56 4.26 11.38
N ASN A 11 12.32 3.84 11.32
CA ASN A 11 11.16 4.72 11.38
C ASN A 11 10.25 4.31 12.54
N THR A 12 9.82 5.28 13.32
CA THR A 12 8.84 5.09 14.38
C THR A 12 7.67 6.03 14.16
N ASN A 13 6.47 5.53 14.30
CA ASN A 13 5.26 6.33 14.24
C ASN A 13 4.40 6.08 15.47
N VAL A 14 3.73 7.14 15.90
CA VAL A 14 2.69 7.09 16.93
C VAL A 14 1.53 7.91 16.39
N SER A 15 0.34 7.37 16.43
CA SER A 15 -0.88 8.10 16.09
C SER A 15 -1.94 7.88 17.15
N ASP A 16 -2.73 8.93 17.39
CA ASP A 16 -3.91 8.93 18.26
C ASP A 16 -5.09 9.37 17.39
N SER A 17 -6.12 8.54 17.31
CA SER A 17 -7.35 8.84 16.57
C SER A 17 -8.51 8.88 17.56
N ARG A 18 -9.21 10.01 17.57
CA ARG A 18 -10.36 10.22 18.47
C ARG A 18 -11.56 10.68 17.67
N GLN A 19 -12.67 10.00 17.85
CA GLN A 19 -13.93 10.37 17.24
C GLN A 19 -14.72 11.32 18.16
N VAL A 20 -15.37 12.32 17.57
CA VAL A 20 -16.09 13.35 18.34
C VAL A 20 -17.46 12.85 18.84
N THR A 21 -18.01 11.81 18.19
CA THR A 21 -19.38 11.34 18.41
C THR A 21 -19.49 9.95 19.01
N GLU A 22 -18.50 9.07 18.80
CA GLU A 22 -18.51 7.70 19.33
C GLU A 22 -17.10 7.39 19.87
N THR A 23 -17.01 7.13 21.16
CA THR A 23 -15.72 6.87 21.83
C THR A 23 -15.24 5.42 21.66
N THR A 24 -16.09 4.53 21.18
CA THR A 24 -15.76 3.11 20.94
C THR A 24 -14.75 2.91 19.81
N ASP A 25 -14.64 3.89 18.90
CA ASP A 25 -13.72 3.83 17.76
C ASP A 25 -12.42 4.62 17.97
N ASP A 26 -12.20 5.11 19.19
CA ASP A 26 -10.93 5.76 19.54
C ASP A 26 -9.83 4.72 19.65
N PHE A 27 -8.67 5.00 19.03
CA PHE A 27 -7.52 4.11 19.10
C PHE A 27 -6.19 4.87 19.13
N GLU A 28 -5.19 4.24 19.74
CA GLU A 28 -3.79 4.67 19.68
C GLU A 28 -3.00 3.61 18.91
N SER A 29 -2.15 4.01 17.97
CA SER A 29 -1.29 3.07 17.25
C SER A 29 0.18 3.45 17.35
N TYR A 30 1.01 2.42 17.43
CA TYR A 30 2.46 2.49 17.56
C TYR A 30 3.09 1.62 16.48
N GLY A 31 4.10 2.15 15.79
CA GLY A 31 4.79 1.42 14.75
C GLY A 31 6.30 1.58 14.82
N LEU A 32 7.01 0.49 14.49
CA LEU A 32 8.46 0.47 14.29
C LEU A 32 8.75 -0.21 12.97
N THR A 33 9.49 0.46 12.10
CA THR A 33 9.99 -0.10 10.85
C THR A 33 11.53 -0.08 10.87
N LEU A 34 12.11 -1.21 10.57
CA LEU A 34 13.55 -1.38 10.31
C LEU A 34 13.71 -1.79 8.86
N ALA A 35 14.52 -1.08 8.09
CA ALA A 35 14.81 -1.44 6.71
C ALA A 35 16.30 -1.25 6.39
N LEU A 36 16.81 -2.12 5.55
CA LEU A 36 18.17 -2.06 5.03
C LEU A 36 18.10 -2.03 3.51
N ASP A 37 18.61 -0.96 2.90
CA ASP A 37 18.84 -0.91 1.46
C ASP A 37 20.28 -1.18 1.17
N THR A 38 20.58 -2.14 0.31
CA THR A 38 21.95 -2.48 -0.08
C THR A 38 22.05 -2.74 -1.58
N SER A 39 23.16 -2.31 -2.17
CA SER A 39 23.46 -2.55 -3.58
C SER A 39 24.40 -3.74 -3.72
N LEU A 40 24.05 -4.67 -4.59
CA LEU A 40 24.82 -5.85 -4.97
C LEU A 40 25.10 -5.81 -6.48
N GLY A 41 26.17 -5.13 -6.86
CA GLY A 41 26.45 -4.81 -8.27
C GLY A 41 25.41 -3.84 -8.83
N ASN A 42 24.68 -4.26 -9.88
CA ASN A 42 23.60 -3.47 -10.48
C ASN A 42 22.20 -3.77 -9.88
N GLN A 43 22.13 -4.58 -8.84
CA GLN A 43 20.90 -4.93 -8.17
C GLN A 43 20.80 -4.20 -6.83
N SER A 44 19.58 -3.87 -6.41
CA SER A 44 19.30 -3.46 -5.03
C SER A 44 18.54 -4.55 -4.29
N LEU A 45 18.76 -4.62 -3.00
CA LEU A 45 18.09 -5.54 -2.09
C LEU A 45 17.64 -4.77 -0.84
N SER A 46 16.38 -4.91 -0.49
CA SER A 46 15.74 -4.12 0.57
C SER A 46 14.94 -5.03 1.52
N PRO A 47 15.61 -5.75 2.45
CA PRO A 47 14.91 -6.43 3.53
C PRO A 47 14.33 -5.42 4.52
N TYR A 48 13.17 -5.74 5.06
CA TYR A 48 12.52 -4.92 6.08
C TYR A 48 11.82 -5.76 7.14
N LEU A 49 11.61 -5.13 8.30
CA LEU A 49 10.79 -5.64 9.40
C LEU A 49 9.94 -4.49 9.94
N MET A 50 8.66 -4.74 10.11
CA MET A 50 7.70 -3.81 10.68
C MET A 50 6.98 -4.47 11.83
N LEU A 51 6.84 -3.73 12.92
CA LEU A 51 6.05 -4.09 14.08
C LEU A 51 5.01 -2.99 14.27
N SER A 52 3.78 -3.36 14.52
CA SER A 52 2.76 -2.39 14.93
C SER A 52 1.90 -2.95 16.05
N LYS A 53 1.41 -2.04 16.88
CA LYS A 53 0.43 -2.29 17.92
C LYS A 53 -0.65 -1.23 17.82
N THR A 54 -1.90 -1.62 17.94
CA THR A 54 -3.04 -0.71 18.06
C THR A 54 -3.82 -1.07 19.31
N ASP A 55 -3.99 -0.08 20.17
CA ASP A 55 -4.76 -0.16 21.42
C ASP A 55 -6.11 0.52 21.17
N TYR A 56 -7.19 -0.21 21.30
CA TYR A 56 -8.57 0.31 21.24
C TYR A 56 -9.08 0.58 22.65
N GLN A 57 -9.90 1.61 22.83
CA GLN A 57 -10.39 2.00 24.16
C GLN A 57 -11.24 0.92 24.86
N ASP A 58 -11.82 -0.01 24.12
CA ASP A 58 -12.70 -1.06 24.63
C ASP A 58 -11.98 -2.37 24.98
N ASP A 59 -10.75 -2.32 25.52
CA ASP A 59 -9.97 -3.47 25.96
C ASP A 59 -9.59 -4.47 24.87
N ALA A 60 -9.54 -4.05 23.60
CA ALA A 60 -9.02 -4.83 22.49
C ALA A 60 -7.66 -4.28 22.02
N ASP A 61 -6.66 -5.14 21.92
CA ASP A 61 -5.37 -4.81 21.36
C ASP A 61 -5.18 -5.59 20.07
N SER A 62 -4.65 -4.95 19.04
CA SER A 62 -4.13 -5.66 17.88
C SER A 62 -2.61 -5.52 17.79
N PHE A 63 -1.96 -6.59 17.42
CA PHE A 63 -0.52 -6.60 17.17
C PHE A 63 -0.24 -7.19 15.79
N SER A 64 0.70 -6.61 15.03
CA SER A 64 1.14 -7.20 13.79
C SER A 64 2.66 -7.16 13.63
N LEU A 65 3.17 -8.23 13.06
CA LEU A 65 4.54 -8.39 12.59
C LEU A 65 4.51 -8.55 11.09
N MET A 66 5.23 -7.71 10.36
CA MET A 66 5.44 -7.88 8.94
C MET A 66 6.93 -7.89 8.64
N GLY A 67 7.37 -8.81 7.81
CA GLY A 67 8.74 -8.87 7.33
C GLY A 67 8.77 -9.20 5.85
N GLY A 68 9.81 -8.76 5.17
CA GLY A 68 9.92 -9.04 3.75
C GLY A 68 11.27 -8.70 3.18
N ILE A 69 11.42 -9.04 1.92
CA ILE A 69 12.59 -8.73 1.12
C ILE A 69 12.14 -8.31 -0.27
N GLY A 70 12.57 -7.14 -0.69
CA GLY A 70 12.37 -6.65 -2.04
C GLY A 70 13.69 -6.53 -2.78
N GLY A 71 13.62 -6.49 -4.08
CA GLY A 71 14.78 -6.25 -4.91
C GLY A 71 14.40 -5.59 -6.22
N TYR A 72 15.40 -4.93 -6.81
CA TYR A 72 15.27 -4.22 -8.07
C TYR A 72 16.52 -4.45 -8.89
N PHE A 73 16.38 -4.68 -10.19
CA PHE A 73 17.49 -4.81 -11.10
C PHE A 73 17.19 -4.18 -12.46
N PRO A 74 18.06 -3.27 -12.96
CA PRO A 74 17.94 -2.70 -14.29
C PRO A 74 18.40 -3.70 -15.35
N VAL A 75 17.72 -3.69 -16.50
CA VAL A 75 18.07 -4.46 -17.68
C VAL A 75 18.18 -3.52 -18.87
N GLY A 76 19.44 -3.16 -19.21
CA GLY A 76 19.72 -2.09 -20.16
C GLY A 76 19.32 -0.72 -19.61
N ASP A 77 19.12 0.24 -20.52
CA ASP A 77 18.90 1.66 -20.15
C ASP A 77 17.42 2.01 -19.95
N ARG A 78 16.51 1.10 -20.29
CA ARG A 78 15.07 1.41 -20.36
C ARG A 78 14.18 0.48 -19.59
N ASN A 79 14.71 -0.63 -19.11
CA ASN A 79 13.93 -1.63 -18.40
C ASN A 79 14.45 -1.80 -16.99
N SER A 80 13.53 -2.05 -16.10
CA SER A 80 13.87 -2.55 -14.77
C SER A 80 12.80 -3.51 -14.26
N PHE A 81 13.24 -4.45 -13.47
CA PHE A 81 12.39 -5.44 -12.84
C PHE A 81 12.51 -5.30 -11.33
N SER A 82 11.38 -5.45 -10.68
CA SER A 82 11.30 -5.56 -9.22
C SER A 82 10.67 -6.88 -8.82
N TYR A 83 11.03 -7.34 -7.65
CA TYR A 83 10.44 -8.51 -7.02
C TYR A 83 10.35 -8.29 -5.53
N GLY A 84 9.40 -8.95 -4.91
CA GLY A 84 9.23 -8.90 -3.46
C GLY A 84 8.62 -10.18 -2.92
N TYR A 85 8.97 -10.45 -1.69
CA TYR A 85 8.29 -11.43 -0.83
C TYR A 85 7.97 -10.76 0.49
N SER A 86 6.78 -10.99 1.01
CA SER A 86 6.34 -10.52 2.31
C SER A 86 5.75 -11.65 3.15
N TYR A 87 5.94 -11.53 4.43
CA TYR A 87 5.28 -12.32 5.45
C TYR A 87 4.60 -11.37 6.42
N SER A 88 3.40 -11.69 6.86
CA SER A 88 2.69 -10.97 7.89
C SER A 88 2.08 -11.95 8.90
N ASP A 89 2.04 -11.52 10.15
CA ASP A 89 1.39 -12.25 11.23
C ASP A 89 0.68 -11.21 12.09
N SER A 90 -0.63 -11.35 12.22
CA SER A 90 -1.46 -10.44 12.99
C SER A 90 -2.27 -11.20 14.00
N TRP A 91 -2.37 -10.65 15.19
CA TRP A 91 -3.18 -11.22 16.25
C TRP A 91 -3.84 -10.13 17.08
N ASN A 92 -5.05 -10.45 17.53
CA ASN A 92 -5.86 -9.59 18.34
C ASN A 92 -6.02 -10.19 19.72
N ASN A 93 -5.82 -9.37 20.73
CA ASN A 93 -6.04 -9.75 22.11
C ASN A 93 -7.26 -8.95 22.60
N SER A 94 -8.38 -9.64 22.79
CA SER A 94 -9.56 -9.03 23.41
C SER A 94 -9.73 -9.66 24.78
N ASN A 95 -9.85 -8.83 25.80
CA ASN A 95 -10.19 -9.26 27.15
C ASN A 95 -11.67 -9.65 27.28
N SER A 96 -12.44 -9.43 26.22
CA SER A 96 -13.86 -9.81 26.18
C SER A 96 -13.99 -11.32 25.95
N THR A 97 -15.06 -11.90 26.46
CA THR A 97 -15.49 -13.28 26.16
C THR A 97 -16.01 -13.42 24.74
N ASP A 98 -15.91 -12.34 23.95
CA ASP A 98 -16.31 -12.31 22.56
C ASP A 98 -15.22 -12.97 21.71
N THR A 99 -15.55 -14.11 21.12
CA THR A 99 -14.64 -14.87 20.26
C THR A 99 -14.46 -14.22 18.88
N SER A 100 -15.24 -13.20 18.53
CA SER A 100 -15.18 -12.52 17.23
C SER A 100 -13.83 -11.80 17.00
N ALA A 101 -13.15 -11.36 18.05
CA ALA A 101 -11.81 -10.74 17.93
C ALA A 101 -10.74 -11.73 17.40
N TRP A 102 -10.90 -13.04 17.65
CA TRP A 102 -9.98 -14.07 17.18
C TRP A 102 -10.17 -14.40 15.69
N GLU A 103 -11.30 -14.01 15.13
CA GLU A 103 -11.61 -14.21 13.71
C GLU A 103 -10.72 -13.38 12.78
N THR A 104 -10.02 -12.38 13.34
CA THR A 104 -9.14 -11.50 12.59
C THR A 104 -7.65 -11.85 12.73
N ASP A 105 -7.29 -12.86 13.59
CA ASP A 105 -5.92 -13.38 13.64
C ASP A 105 -5.59 -14.02 12.28
N SER A 106 -4.47 -13.64 11.67
CA SER A 106 -4.12 -14.17 10.37
C SER A 106 -2.61 -14.23 10.14
N ILE A 107 -2.20 -15.19 9.32
CA ILE A 107 -0.85 -15.28 8.78
C ILE A 107 -0.95 -15.07 7.28
N GLY A 108 -0.11 -14.20 6.74
CA GLY A 108 -0.10 -13.87 5.32
C GLY A 108 1.26 -14.08 4.66
N HIS A 109 1.23 -14.47 3.41
CA HIS A 109 2.39 -14.54 2.53
C HIS A 109 2.07 -13.84 1.23
N GLY A 110 3.02 -13.07 0.69
CA GLY A 110 2.84 -12.38 -0.57
C GLY A 110 4.08 -12.43 -1.45
N ILE A 111 3.86 -12.50 -2.74
CA ILE A 111 4.90 -12.38 -3.78
C ILE A 111 4.47 -11.28 -4.74
N THR A 112 5.40 -10.40 -5.09
CA THR A 112 5.18 -9.33 -6.07
C THR A 112 6.26 -9.37 -7.14
N LEU A 113 5.85 -9.06 -8.37
CA LEU A 113 6.73 -8.87 -9.51
C LEU A 113 6.37 -7.55 -10.19
N GLY A 114 7.36 -6.78 -10.60
CA GLY A 114 7.16 -5.52 -11.29
C GLY A 114 8.08 -5.37 -12.49
N HIS A 115 7.63 -4.59 -13.47
CA HIS A 115 8.40 -4.21 -14.63
C HIS A 115 8.14 -2.74 -14.96
N ASP A 116 9.21 -1.96 -15.00
CA ASP A 116 9.18 -0.57 -15.47
C ASP A 116 9.84 -0.46 -16.83
N PHE A 117 9.22 0.30 -17.72
CA PHE A 117 9.72 0.56 -19.05
C PHE A 117 9.70 2.05 -19.39
N ALA A 118 10.85 2.60 -19.76
CA ALA A 118 10.98 3.97 -20.24
C ALA A 118 10.96 3.99 -21.78
N PHE A 119 9.86 4.44 -22.36
CA PHE A 119 9.77 4.65 -23.81
C PHE A 119 10.72 5.75 -24.28
N ASN A 120 10.79 6.82 -23.51
CA ASN A 120 11.70 7.96 -23.67
C ASN A 120 11.81 8.74 -22.35
N GLU A 121 12.43 9.92 -22.38
CA GLU A 121 12.61 10.77 -21.18
C GLU A 121 11.28 11.33 -20.61
N ILE A 122 10.21 11.31 -21.40
CA ILE A 122 8.89 11.86 -21.01
C ILE A 122 7.93 10.74 -20.61
N ILE A 123 7.96 9.61 -21.29
CA ILE A 123 6.93 8.55 -21.19
C ILE A 123 7.55 7.31 -20.58
N SER A 124 6.97 6.84 -19.49
CA SER A 124 7.29 5.55 -18.89
C SER A 124 6.00 4.81 -18.47
N SER A 125 6.10 3.50 -18.39
CA SER A 125 5.03 2.66 -17.86
C SER A 125 5.57 1.73 -16.79
N SER A 126 4.71 1.35 -15.86
CA SER A 126 4.96 0.27 -14.92
C SER A 126 3.85 -0.76 -14.97
N LEU A 127 4.21 -2.00 -14.77
CA LEU A 127 3.34 -3.15 -14.68
C LEU A 127 3.67 -3.90 -13.40
N GLY A 128 2.67 -4.29 -12.63
CA GLY A 128 2.85 -5.09 -11.43
C GLY A 128 1.92 -6.29 -11.39
N LEU A 129 2.42 -7.37 -10.84
CA LEU A 129 1.70 -8.59 -10.54
C LEU A 129 1.91 -8.93 -9.07
N GLY A 130 0.85 -9.33 -8.39
CA GLY A 130 0.88 -9.78 -7.01
C GLY A 130 0.10 -11.07 -6.83
N TYR A 131 0.55 -11.88 -5.91
CA TYR A 131 -0.19 -12.99 -5.35
C TYR A 131 0.03 -12.99 -3.85
N SER A 132 -1.04 -13.12 -3.10
CA SER A 132 -0.94 -13.33 -1.66
C SER A 132 -1.98 -14.32 -1.17
N ILE A 133 -1.66 -14.95 -0.05
CA ILE A 133 -2.54 -15.83 0.69
C ILE A 133 -2.63 -15.32 2.12
N SER A 134 -3.83 -15.29 2.67
CA SER A 134 -4.09 -14.98 4.07
C SER A 134 -4.83 -16.17 4.68
N GLU A 135 -4.20 -16.76 5.69
CA GLU A 135 -4.76 -17.85 6.49
C GLU A 135 -5.21 -17.27 7.83
N ALA A 136 -6.50 -17.19 8.06
CA ALA A 136 -7.06 -16.72 9.32
C ALA A 136 -7.16 -17.88 10.32
N ARG A 137 -7.10 -17.56 11.60
CA ARG A 137 -7.28 -18.56 12.68
C ARG A 137 -8.66 -19.22 12.60
N VAL A 138 -9.66 -18.46 12.13
CA VAL A 138 -10.99 -18.98 11.77
C VAL A 138 -11.04 -19.06 10.23
N GLY A 139 -11.07 -20.27 9.71
CA GLY A 139 -10.90 -20.55 8.28
C GLY A 139 -11.93 -19.89 7.35
N THR A 140 -13.01 -19.30 7.88
CA THR A 140 -13.99 -18.53 7.05
C THR A 140 -13.39 -17.28 6.44
N ASN A 141 -12.28 -16.77 6.99
CA ASN A 141 -11.58 -15.57 6.53
C ASN A 141 -10.29 -15.89 5.77
N ASP A 142 -10.06 -17.15 5.41
CA ASP A 142 -8.97 -17.51 4.51
C ASP A 142 -9.26 -17.06 3.10
N PHE A 143 -8.31 -16.39 2.45
CA PHE A 143 -8.48 -15.95 1.07
C PHE A 143 -7.15 -15.86 0.33
N GLU A 144 -7.23 -16.00 -0.97
CA GLU A 144 -6.15 -15.71 -1.91
C GLU A 144 -6.45 -14.42 -2.65
N THR A 145 -5.41 -13.62 -2.90
CA THR A 145 -5.51 -12.39 -3.69
C THR A 145 -4.60 -12.45 -4.89
N TYR A 146 -5.12 -12.08 -6.03
CA TYR A 146 -4.40 -11.90 -7.28
C TYR A 146 -4.48 -10.43 -7.68
N ASP A 147 -3.34 -9.74 -7.72
CA ASP A 147 -3.25 -8.34 -8.06
C ASP A 147 -2.61 -8.14 -9.42
N PHE A 148 -3.17 -7.22 -10.18
CA PHE A 148 -2.62 -6.71 -11.42
C PHE A 148 -2.69 -5.20 -11.41
N ASN A 149 -1.60 -4.51 -11.72
CA ASN A 149 -1.63 -3.07 -11.88
C ASN A 149 -0.84 -2.62 -13.09
N VAL A 150 -1.30 -1.54 -13.70
CA VAL A 150 -0.64 -0.85 -14.79
C VAL A 150 -0.64 0.65 -14.53
N ARG A 151 0.46 1.32 -14.84
CA ARG A 151 0.59 2.76 -14.69
C ARG A 151 1.32 3.35 -15.86
N LEU A 152 0.83 4.47 -16.37
CA LEU A 152 1.47 5.32 -17.37
C LEU A 152 1.89 6.64 -16.73
N ASN A 153 3.14 7.01 -16.88
CA ASN A 153 3.69 8.24 -16.36
C ASN A 153 4.16 9.14 -17.51
N LEU A 154 3.77 10.41 -17.46
CA LEU A 154 4.09 11.43 -18.44
C LEU A 154 4.79 12.59 -17.73
N ALA A 155 6.11 12.72 -17.92
CA ALA A 155 6.96 13.73 -17.28
C ALA A 155 7.23 14.90 -18.23
N PHE A 156 6.23 15.74 -18.46
CA PHE A 156 6.43 16.94 -19.27
C PHE A 156 7.27 17.99 -18.53
N PRO A 157 7.96 18.90 -19.24
CA PRO A 157 8.70 19.99 -18.59
C PRO A 157 7.84 20.91 -17.71
N TRP A 158 6.53 20.92 -17.92
CA TRP A 158 5.59 21.80 -17.23
C TRP A 158 4.67 21.09 -16.23
N ALA A 159 4.55 19.77 -16.28
CA ALA A 159 3.75 18.97 -15.32
C ALA A 159 4.12 17.49 -15.38
N TYR A 160 3.83 16.78 -14.32
CA TYR A 160 3.85 15.33 -14.26
C TYR A 160 2.41 14.80 -14.18
N ILE A 161 2.08 13.84 -15.03
CA ILE A 161 0.78 13.17 -15.07
C ILE A 161 1.01 11.68 -14.86
N SER A 162 0.25 11.07 -13.98
CA SER A 162 0.24 9.63 -13.76
C SER A 162 -1.18 9.10 -13.89
N ILE A 163 -1.35 8.04 -14.66
CA ILE A 163 -2.62 7.35 -14.87
C ILE A 163 -2.39 5.90 -14.48
N GLY A 164 -3.17 5.40 -13.53
CA GLY A 164 -3.07 4.04 -13.01
C GLY A 164 -4.40 3.31 -13.08
N ASP A 165 -4.31 2.00 -13.19
CA ASP A 165 -5.42 1.07 -13.06
C ASP A 165 -4.91 -0.17 -12.30
N ALA A 166 -5.65 -0.59 -11.29
CA ALA A 166 -5.33 -1.74 -10.47
C ALA A 166 -6.55 -2.66 -10.36
N LEU A 167 -6.33 -3.94 -10.55
CA LEU A 167 -7.33 -5.00 -10.44
C LEU A 167 -6.90 -5.94 -9.32
N SER A 168 -7.82 -6.28 -8.45
CA SER A 168 -7.62 -7.26 -7.39
C SER A 168 -8.77 -8.27 -7.40
N PHE A 169 -8.43 -9.54 -7.33
CA PHE A 169 -9.36 -10.65 -7.20
C PHE A 169 -9.09 -11.34 -5.87
N ASN A 170 -10.09 -11.39 -5.00
CA ASN A 170 -10.03 -12.07 -3.72
C ASN A 170 -10.93 -13.29 -3.76
N ASP A 171 -10.36 -14.47 -3.66
CA ASP A 171 -11.07 -15.73 -3.60
C ASP A 171 -10.99 -16.29 -2.18
N TYR A 172 -12.12 -16.34 -1.48
CA TYR A 172 -12.23 -16.92 -0.16
C TYR A 172 -12.27 -18.44 -0.25
N MET A 173 -11.68 -19.13 0.74
CA MET A 173 -11.55 -20.57 0.69
C MET A 173 -12.74 -21.32 1.31
N HIS A 174 -13.48 -20.63 2.19
CA HIS A 174 -14.54 -21.25 2.97
C HIS A 174 -15.84 -20.45 2.92
N VAL A 175 -16.95 -21.15 3.10
CA VAL A 175 -18.27 -20.52 3.23
C VAL A 175 -18.38 -19.84 4.59
N ASP A 176 -18.65 -18.55 4.61
CA ASP A 176 -19.05 -17.86 5.82
C ASP A 176 -20.56 -18.04 6.02
N THR A 177 -20.92 -18.95 6.93
CA THR A 177 -22.32 -19.29 7.22
C THR A 177 -23.08 -18.18 7.93
N SER A 178 -22.41 -17.16 8.45
CA SER A 178 -23.06 -15.97 9.00
C SER A 178 -23.60 -15.04 7.91
N ILE A 179 -23.03 -15.13 6.70
CA ILE A 179 -23.38 -14.29 5.57
C ILE A 179 -24.25 -15.04 4.56
N THR A 180 -23.86 -16.28 4.21
CA THR A 180 -24.62 -17.12 3.27
C THR A 180 -24.63 -18.58 3.73
N ALA A 181 -25.61 -19.36 3.29
CA ALA A 181 -25.73 -20.76 3.65
C ALA A 181 -24.83 -21.69 2.80
N ASP A 182 -24.46 -21.29 1.59
CA ASP A 182 -23.94 -22.21 0.57
C ASP A 182 -22.97 -21.61 -0.45
N ARG A 183 -22.56 -20.35 -0.30
CA ARG A 183 -21.68 -19.68 -1.27
C ARG A 183 -20.35 -19.29 -0.66
N ILE A 184 -19.26 -19.63 -1.35
CA ILE A 184 -17.95 -19.09 -1.11
C ILE A 184 -17.89 -17.69 -1.71
N ARG A 185 -17.38 -16.71 -0.96
CA ARG A 185 -17.23 -15.33 -1.40
C ARG A 185 -16.10 -15.21 -2.41
N SER A 186 -16.30 -14.40 -3.43
CA SER A 186 -15.23 -13.91 -4.29
C SER A 186 -15.51 -12.46 -4.66
N ASP A 187 -14.48 -11.63 -4.58
CA ASP A 187 -14.58 -10.19 -4.80
C ASP A 187 -13.67 -9.79 -5.95
N TYR A 188 -14.14 -8.87 -6.75
CA TYR A 188 -13.37 -8.17 -7.76
C TYR A 188 -13.31 -6.69 -7.39
N VAL A 189 -12.11 -6.13 -7.33
CA VAL A 189 -11.92 -4.71 -7.05
C VAL A 189 -11.14 -4.08 -8.20
N ASN A 190 -11.67 -3.01 -8.76
CA ASN A 190 -10.99 -2.17 -9.72
C ASN A 190 -10.76 -0.78 -9.13
N ALA A 191 -9.53 -0.30 -9.17
CA ALA A 191 -9.15 1.02 -8.71
C ALA A 191 -8.45 1.79 -9.84
N PHE A 192 -9.12 2.80 -10.38
CA PHE A 192 -8.56 3.74 -11.34
C PHE A 192 -8.07 4.98 -10.62
N ASP A 193 -6.85 5.44 -10.93
CA ASP A 193 -6.28 6.69 -10.41
C ASP A 193 -5.72 7.60 -11.50
N LEU A 194 -5.90 8.90 -11.32
CA LEU A 194 -5.31 9.95 -12.13
C LEU A 194 -4.66 10.99 -11.21
N MET A 195 -3.40 11.29 -11.42
CA MET A 195 -2.67 12.30 -10.67
C MET A 195 -2.03 13.32 -11.61
N LEU A 196 -2.16 14.60 -11.27
CA LEU A 196 -1.47 15.72 -11.90
C LEU A 196 -0.64 16.44 -10.85
N THR A 197 0.66 16.55 -11.06
CA THR A 197 1.58 17.34 -10.22
C THR A 197 2.18 18.48 -11.04
N LYS A 198 2.13 19.70 -10.48
CA LYS A 198 2.69 20.89 -11.14
C LYS A 198 3.40 21.81 -10.14
N ALA A 199 4.54 22.37 -10.54
CA ALA A 199 5.20 23.40 -9.74
C ALA A 199 4.34 24.67 -9.71
N LEU A 200 4.03 25.17 -8.53
CA LEU A 200 3.18 26.35 -8.34
C LEU A 200 3.85 27.61 -8.85
N GLY A 201 5.18 27.69 -8.80
CA GLY A 201 5.95 28.80 -9.37
C GLY A 201 5.81 28.97 -10.88
N ASP A 202 5.42 27.91 -11.61
CA ASP A 202 5.12 27.99 -13.03
C ASP A 202 3.74 28.62 -13.29
N LEU A 203 2.81 28.52 -12.35
CA LEU A 203 1.48 29.12 -12.41
C LEU A 203 1.48 30.54 -11.87
N ILE A 204 2.16 30.76 -10.75
CA ILE A 204 2.17 32.03 -10.01
C ILE A 204 3.63 32.33 -9.61
N PRO A 205 4.43 32.95 -10.51
CA PRO A 205 5.89 33.10 -10.30
C PRO A 205 6.31 33.84 -9.03
N PHE A 206 5.45 34.73 -8.48
CA PHE A 206 5.78 35.47 -7.26
C PHE A 206 5.63 34.61 -5.98
N LEU A 207 4.88 33.49 -6.04
CA LEU A 207 4.66 32.62 -4.86
C LEU A 207 5.82 31.67 -4.62
N ASP A 208 6.49 31.22 -5.66
CA ASP A 208 7.57 30.24 -5.53
C ASP A 208 8.66 30.42 -6.60
N ARG A 209 9.62 31.30 -6.31
CA ARG A 209 10.79 31.51 -7.17
C ARG A 209 11.72 30.31 -7.24
N SER A 210 11.71 29.45 -6.22
CA SER A 210 12.55 28.25 -6.15
C SER A 210 11.94 27.05 -6.87
N LYS A 211 10.69 27.15 -7.30
CA LYS A 211 9.91 26.04 -7.87
C LYS A 211 9.87 24.79 -6.96
N SER A 212 9.93 25.01 -5.66
CA SER A 212 9.94 23.96 -4.64
C SER A 212 8.56 23.64 -4.08
N LEU A 213 7.57 24.48 -4.40
CA LEU A 213 6.17 24.30 -4.01
C LEU A 213 5.39 23.67 -5.16
N TYR A 214 4.76 22.54 -4.90
CA TYR A 214 3.96 21.80 -5.89
C TYR A 214 2.50 21.75 -5.48
N ILE A 215 1.63 21.78 -6.47
CA ILE A 215 0.21 21.43 -6.35
C ILE A 215 0.03 20.03 -6.93
N ASN A 216 -0.68 19.19 -6.21
CA ASN A 216 -1.06 17.86 -6.64
C ASN A 216 -2.58 17.79 -6.66
N LEU A 217 -3.12 17.37 -7.79
CA LEU A 217 -4.53 17.04 -7.98
C LEU A 217 -4.62 15.54 -8.19
N SER A 218 -5.47 14.86 -7.46
CA SER A 218 -5.73 13.45 -7.70
C SER A 218 -7.21 13.16 -7.78
N TYR A 219 -7.54 12.21 -8.63
CA TYR A 219 -8.85 11.58 -8.73
C TYR A 219 -8.66 10.08 -8.59
N GLU A 220 -9.52 9.44 -7.83
CA GLU A 220 -9.54 8.01 -7.65
C GLU A 220 -10.99 7.53 -7.74
N LYS A 221 -11.18 6.42 -8.43
CA LYS A 221 -12.45 5.68 -8.47
C LYS A 221 -12.18 4.23 -8.15
N VAL A 222 -12.90 3.70 -7.17
CA VAL A 222 -12.85 2.30 -6.77
C VAL A 222 -14.23 1.68 -6.97
N VAL A 223 -14.28 0.57 -7.66
CA VAL A 223 -15.47 -0.26 -7.85
C VAL A 223 -15.17 -1.64 -7.29
N SER A 224 -15.99 -2.11 -6.37
CA SER A 224 -15.94 -3.45 -5.82
C SER A 224 -17.21 -4.19 -6.18
N GLU A 225 -17.06 -5.34 -6.80
CA GLU A 225 -18.13 -6.28 -7.12
C GLU A 225 -17.85 -7.61 -6.42
N ALA A 226 -18.85 -8.13 -5.72
CA ALA A 226 -18.75 -9.40 -5.05
C ALA A 226 -19.85 -10.35 -5.55
N ASN A 227 -19.60 -11.66 -5.46
CA ASN A 227 -20.65 -12.63 -5.73
C ASN A 227 -21.71 -12.68 -4.61
N ILE A 228 -21.51 -11.90 -3.55
CA ILE A 228 -22.45 -11.67 -2.45
C ILE A 228 -22.78 -10.18 -2.41
N ILE A 229 -24.00 -9.82 -2.70
CA ILE A 229 -24.47 -8.45 -3.02
C ILE A 229 -24.20 -7.39 -1.92
N ASN A 230 -24.04 -7.80 -0.67
CA ASN A 230 -23.82 -6.88 0.44
C ASN A 230 -22.39 -6.31 0.49
N TYR A 231 -21.48 -6.79 -0.38
CA TYR A 231 -20.09 -6.36 -0.44
C TYR A 231 -19.77 -5.51 -1.68
N ASP A 232 -20.78 -5.23 -2.50
CA ASP A 232 -20.63 -4.32 -3.62
C ASP A 232 -20.55 -2.88 -3.11
N TYR A 233 -19.57 -2.13 -3.59
CA TYR A 233 -19.49 -0.69 -3.34
C TYR A 233 -18.82 0.05 -4.50
N ASP A 234 -19.16 1.33 -4.63
CA ASP A 234 -18.55 2.28 -5.56
C ASP A 234 -18.14 3.53 -4.77
N ALA A 235 -16.89 3.95 -4.92
CA ALA A 235 -16.34 5.10 -4.22
C ALA A 235 -15.55 5.98 -5.17
N GLU A 236 -15.74 7.29 -5.06
CA GLU A 236 -14.99 8.28 -5.83
C GLU A 236 -14.37 9.30 -4.88
N SER A 237 -13.14 9.66 -5.12
CA SER A 237 -12.45 10.69 -4.36
C SER A 237 -11.73 11.68 -5.27
N VAL A 238 -11.75 12.95 -4.88
CA VAL A 238 -10.93 14.01 -5.48
C VAL A 238 -10.14 14.68 -4.37
N SER A 239 -8.84 14.81 -4.53
CA SER A 239 -8.02 15.51 -3.56
C SER A 239 -7.14 16.58 -4.20
N ILE A 240 -6.88 17.63 -3.41
CA ILE A 240 -5.93 18.69 -3.75
C ILE A 240 -4.96 18.78 -2.59
N SER A 241 -3.68 18.65 -2.87
CA SER A 241 -2.64 18.81 -1.85
C SER A 241 -1.52 19.73 -2.33
N PHE A 242 -0.82 20.32 -1.35
CA PHE A 242 0.35 21.14 -1.61
C PHE A 242 1.55 20.50 -0.93
N SER A 243 2.64 20.35 -1.66
CA SER A 243 3.88 19.80 -1.13
C SER A 243 5.03 20.76 -1.39
N ARG A 244 5.97 20.84 -0.45
CA ARG A 244 7.17 21.67 -0.57
C ARG A 244 8.41 20.86 -0.21
N SER A 245 9.39 20.86 -1.10
CA SER A 245 10.70 20.29 -0.80
C SER A 245 11.65 21.35 -0.28
N PHE A 246 12.37 21.00 0.80
CA PHE A 246 13.41 21.86 1.38
C PHE A 246 14.76 21.19 1.18
N HIS A 247 15.69 21.88 0.54
CA HIS A 247 17.07 21.42 0.43
C HIS A 247 17.88 22.15 1.51
N LEU A 248 18.28 21.42 2.52
CA LEU A 248 19.26 21.94 3.49
C LEU A 248 20.64 21.81 2.84
N ASN A 249 21.15 22.90 2.27
CA ASN A 249 22.54 22.96 1.87
C ASN A 249 23.40 22.83 3.14
N LYS A 250 24.22 21.78 3.21
CA LYS A 250 25.29 21.63 4.19
C LYS A 250 26.51 22.42 3.76
#